data_c8da5d656c4fb4da9f9ec3944fff7b45
#
_entry.id   c8da5d656c4fb4da9f9ec3944fff7b45
#
_cell.length_a   1.000
_cell.length_b   1.000
_cell.length_c   1.000
_cell.angle_alpha   90.00
_cell.angle_beta   90.00
_cell.angle_gamma   90.00
#
_symmetry.space_group_name_H-M   'P 1'
#
loop_
_entity.id
_entity.type
_entity.pdbx_description
1 polymer ?
#
loop_
_entity_poly.entity_id
_entity_poly.type
_entity_poly.pdbx_seq_one_letter_code
_entity_poly.pdbx_strand_id
1 'polypeptide(L)'
;MNDTHVSVQQASKAFKEVGALRCVDASFERGKIHGIIGRNGSGKTVLLKCICGFMRLSSGRILIDGQPVKPAAPQNIGVIIETPGFIGSLSGYQNLSYLASLKGVIGKEDIERVLQCVGLDPAMKKAVRKYSLGMRQRLGIAQAIMERPPLLVFDEPMNGLDNRGVEDMRALFHSLREEGKTILLASHNPLDIDGLCDTVCEMDAGVLRRV
;
A
#
# COMPACT_ATOMS: atom_id res chain seq x y z
N MET A 1 25.57 -2.66 -7.22
CA MET A 1 24.79 -3.59 -6.36
C MET A 1 23.35 -3.49 -6.82
N ASN A 2 22.67 -4.63 -6.99
CA ASN A 2 21.28 -4.59 -7.44
C ASN A 2 20.42 -4.09 -6.25
N ASP A 3 19.93 -2.87 -6.33
CA ASP A 3 19.19 -2.20 -5.24
C ASP A 3 17.71 -2.61 -5.20
N THR A 4 17.47 -3.90 -5.44
CA THR A 4 16.13 -4.49 -5.48
C THR A 4 15.59 -4.67 -4.07
N HIS A 5 14.50 -3.98 -3.75
CA HIS A 5 13.78 -4.12 -2.48
C HIS A 5 12.80 -5.30 -2.52
N VAL A 6 12.01 -5.41 -3.60
CA VAL A 6 11.05 -6.52 -3.77
C VAL A 6 11.36 -7.25 -5.07
N SER A 7 11.54 -8.56 -5.00
CA SER A 7 11.74 -9.44 -6.16
C SER A 7 10.62 -10.47 -6.23
N VAL A 8 9.92 -10.51 -7.35
CA VAL A 8 8.88 -11.50 -7.68
C VAL A 8 9.46 -12.44 -8.73
N GLN A 9 9.47 -13.74 -8.46
CA GLN A 9 10.14 -14.74 -9.29
C GLN A 9 9.18 -15.87 -9.63
N GLN A 10 8.79 -15.97 -10.92
CA GLN A 10 7.90 -16.98 -11.48
C GLN A 10 6.61 -17.14 -10.65
N ALA A 11 6.08 -16.02 -10.09
CA ALA A 11 4.97 -16.05 -9.18
C ALA A 11 3.67 -16.40 -9.89
N SER A 12 3.04 -17.48 -9.46
CA SER A 12 1.71 -17.88 -9.96
C SER A 12 0.73 -18.04 -8.80
N LYS A 13 -0.52 -17.67 -9.06
CA LYS A 13 -1.63 -17.86 -8.12
C LYS A 13 -2.88 -18.27 -8.87
N ALA A 14 -3.43 -19.41 -8.50
CA ALA A 14 -4.71 -19.89 -9.02
C ALA A 14 -5.74 -20.02 -7.88
N PHE A 15 -6.99 -19.78 -8.19
CA PHE A 15 -8.16 -20.04 -7.37
C PHE A 15 -9.03 -21.07 -8.12
N LYS A 16 -9.02 -22.32 -7.64
CA LYS A 16 -9.60 -23.44 -8.39
C LYS A 16 -8.99 -23.50 -9.80
N GLU A 17 -9.80 -23.28 -10.84
CA GLU A 17 -9.38 -23.33 -12.25
C GLU A 17 -8.99 -21.95 -12.82
N VAL A 18 -9.19 -20.86 -12.07
CA VAL A 18 -8.90 -19.50 -12.55
C VAL A 18 -7.52 -19.06 -12.11
N GLY A 19 -6.61 -18.85 -13.06
CA GLY A 19 -5.27 -18.30 -12.83
C GLY A 19 -5.34 -16.77 -12.65
N ALA A 20 -5.11 -16.29 -11.44
CA ALA A 20 -5.08 -14.86 -11.11
C ALA A 20 -3.70 -14.23 -11.31
N LEU A 21 -2.62 -15.01 -11.17
CA LEU A 21 -1.25 -14.63 -11.56
C LEU A 21 -0.65 -15.77 -12.37
N ARG A 22 0.09 -15.42 -13.45
CA ARG A 22 0.64 -16.36 -14.43
C ARG A 22 2.11 -16.11 -14.62
N CYS A 23 2.97 -16.82 -13.88
CA CYS A 23 4.44 -16.75 -13.97
C CYS A 23 4.95 -15.29 -13.98
N VAL A 24 4.52 -14.50 -13.00
CA VAL A 24 4.91 -13.09 -12.89
C VAL A 24 6.35 -12.99 -12.45
N ASP A 25 7.15 -12.24 -13.21
CA ASP A 25 8.51 -11.82 -12.87
C ASP A 25 8.54 -10.30 -12.76
N ALA A 26 9.04 -9.77 -11.63
CA ALA A 26 9.19 -8.33 -11.41
C ALA A 26 10.29 -8.03 -10.40
N SER A 27 10.90 -6.86 -10.56
CA SER A 27 11.88 -6.31 -9.64
C SER A 27 11.54 -4.85 -9.35
N PHE A 28 11.37 -4.52 -8.08
CA PHE A 28 11.07 -3.18 -7.61
C PHE A 28 12.24 -2.65 -6.80
N GLU A 29 12.82 -1.55 -7.28
CA GLU A 29 14.01 -0.94 -6.70
C GLU A 29 13.67 -0.19 -5.41
N ARG A 30 14.65 -0.11 -4.51
CA ARG A 30 14.52 0.61 -3.25
C ARG A 30 14.39 2.12 -3.48
N GLY A 31 13.63 2.81 -2.61
CA GLY A 31 13.52 4.27 -2.62
C GLY A 31 12.82 4.85 -3.85
N LYS A 32 12.03 4.04 -4.56
CA LYS A 32 11.26 4.46 -5.73
C LYS A 32 9.76 4.22 -5.55
N ILE A 33 8.97 4.95 -6.33
CA ILE A 33 7.53 4.73 -6.47
C ILE A 33 7.29 3.89 -7.73
N HIS A 34 6.69 2.72 -7.55
CA HIS A 34 6.38 1.77 -8.62
C HIS A 34 4.88 1.68 -8.81
N GLY A 35 4.40 2.06 -9.99
CA GLY A 35 3.00 1.96 -10.38
C GLY A 35 2.68 0.58 -10.98
N ILE A 36 1.53 0.05 -10.64
CA ILE A 36 0.95 -1.15 -11.26
C ILE A 36 -0.44 -0.77 -11.77
N ILE A 37 -0.56 -0.59 -13.09
CA ILE A 37 -1.83 -0.26 -13.73
C ILE A 37 -2.52 -1.51 -14.27
N GLY A 38 -3.81 -1.43 -14.49
CA GLY A 38 -4.59 -2.50 -15.10
C GLY A 38 -6.06 -2.46 -14.70
N ARG A 39 -6.89 -3.14 -15.46
CA ARG A 39 -8.34 -3.20 -15.22
C ARG A 39 -8.68 -3.91 -13.90
N ASN A 40 -9.89 -3.71 -13.41
CA ASN A 40 -10.40 -4.49 -12.28
C ASN A 40 -10.41 -5.99 -12.63
N GLY A 41 -9.96 -6.82 -11.69
CA GLY A 41 -9.84 -8.27 -11.92
C GLY A 41 -8.59 -8.72 -12.69
N SER A 42 -7.67 -7.81 -13.08
CA SER A 42 -6.44 -8.17 -13.80
C SER A 42 -5.40 -8.93 -12.96
N GLY A 43 -5.50 -8.86 -11.61
CA GLY A 43 -4.58 -9.54 -10.68
C GLY A 43 -3.76 -8.60 -9.79
N LYS A 44 -3.88 -7.26 -9.90
CA LYS A 44 -3.13 -6.27 -9.10
C LYS A 44 -3.22 -6.54 -7.59
N THR A 45 -4.44 -6.54 -7.05
CA THR A 45 -4.70 -6.79 -5.63
C THR A 45 -4.16 -8.16 -5.18
N VAL A 46 -4.25 -9.19 -6.04
CA VAL A 46 -3.72 -10.53 -5.74
C VAL A 46 -2.20 -10.48 -5.62
N LEU A 47 -1.52 -9.80 -6.53
CA LEU A 47 -0.07 -9.61 -6.47
C LEU A 47 0.34 -8.89 -5.19
N LEU A 48 -0.31 -7.76 -4.88
CA LEU A 48 -0.03 -6.98 -3.66
C LEU A 48 -0.27 -7.82 -2.39
N LYS A 49 -1.36 -8.60 -2.32
CA LYS A 49 -1.62 -9.52 -1.18
C LYS A 49 -0.55 -10.59 -1.05
N CYS A 50 -0.01 -11.09 -2.16
CA CYS A 50 1.10 -12.06 -2.13
C CYS A 50 2.41 -11.41 -1.66
N ILE A 51 2.71 -10.17 -2.10
CA ILE A 51 3.89 -9.41 -1.64
C ILE A 51 3.81 -9.13 -0.13
N CYS A 52 2.64 -8.79 0.39
CA CYS A 52 2.43 -8.55 1.82
C CYS A 52 2.37 -9.84 2.66
N GLY A 53 2.43 -11.02 2.06
CA GLY A 53 2.30 -12.29 2.79
C GLY A 53 0.87 -12.61 3.26
N PHE A 54 -0.14 -11.85 2.82
CA PHE A 54 -1.55 -12.10 3.15
C PHE A 54 -2.12 -13.27 2.35
N MET A 55 -1.44 -13.63 1.26
CA MET A 55 -1.86 -14.72 0.39
C MET A 55 -0.67 -15.55 -0.07
N ARG A 56 -0.79 -16.88 0.03
CA ARG A 56 0.22 -17.83 -0.44
C ARG A 56 0.15 -17.97 -1.96
N LEU A 57 1.31 -17.95 -2.62
CA LEU A 57 1.44 -18.32 -4.03
C LEU A 57 1.10 -19.80 -4.26
N SER A 58 0.67 -20.14 -5.48
CA SER A 58 0.56 -21.53 -5.94
C SER A 58 1.91 -22.08 -6.35
N SER A 59 2.77 -21.25 -7.00
CA SER A 59 4.16 -21.56 -7.34
C SER A 59 4.99 -20.28 -7.44
N GLY A 60 6.31 -20.42 -7.51
CA GLY A 60 7.25 -19.30 -7.51
C GLY A 60 7.53 -18.78 -6.09
N ARG A 61 8.17 -17.62 -6.01
CA ARG A 61 8.52 -16.98 -4.73
C ARG A 61 8.56 -15.46 -4.84
N ILE A 62 8.41 -14.80 -3.69
CA ILE A 62 8.60 -13.35 -3.53
C ILE A 62 9.64 -13.15 -2.44
N LEU A 63 10.57 -12.25 -2.69
CA LEU A 63 11.64 -11.87 -1.77
C LEU A 63 11.48 -10.38 -1.43
N ILE A 64 11.65 -10.02 -0.16
CA ILE A 64 11.81 -8.65 0.32
C ILE A 64 13.16 -8.57 1.00
N ASP A 65 14.03 -7.67 0.58
CA ASP A 65 15.42 -7.59 1.05
C ASP A 65 16.18 -8.93 0.92
N GLY A 66 15.92 -9.67 -0.16
CA GLY A 66 16.49 -10.99 -0.39
C GLY A 66 15.91 -12.12 0.49
N GLN A 67 15.00 -11.80 1.42
CA GLN A 67 14.38 -12.78 2.31
C GLN A 67 13.02 -13.24 1.76
N PRO A 68 12.75 -14.55 1.72
CA PRO A 68 11.48 -15.07 1.24
C PRO A 68 10.31 -14.58 2.10
N VAL A 69 9.26 -14.06 1.45
CA VAL A 69 8.01 -13.73 2.10
C VAL A 69 7.33 -15.01 2.58
N LYS A 70 7.10 -15.09 3.87
CA LYS A 70 6.38 -16.21 4.51
C LYS A 70 4.93 -15.79 4.77
N PRO A 71 3.93 -16.56 4.31
CA PRO A 71 2.53 -16.25 4.59
C PRO A 71 2.26 -16.15 6.09
N ALA A 72 1.45 -15.17 6.47
CA ALA A 72 1.07 -14.85 7.85
C ALA A 72 2.25 -14.50 8.81
N ALA A 73 3.49 -14.34 8.31
CA ALA A 73 4.57 -13.83 9.11
C ALA A 73 4.52 -12.29 9.17
N PRO A 74 4.83 -11.66 10.31
CA PRO A 74 4.92 -10.22 10.40
C PRO A 74 5.94 -9.67 9.39
N GLN A 75 5.52 -8.67 8.64
CA GLN A 75 6.36 -7.94 7.69
C GLN A 75 6.43 -6.47 8.14
N ASN A 76 7.58 -5.82 7.96
CA ASN A 76 7.70 -4.39 8.20
C ASN A 76 7.24 -3.61 6.95
N ILE A 77 5.95 -3.69 6.67
CA ILE A 77 5.29 -3.11 5.50
C ILE A 77 4.10 -2.26 5.97
N GLY A 78 3.97 -1.05 5.45
CA GLY A 78 2.74 -0.26 5.57
C GLY A 78 1.79 -0.61 4.44
N VAL A 79 0.54 -0.95 4.76
CA VAL A 79 -0.37 -1.55 3.78
C VAL A 79 -1.72 -0.87 3.78
N ILE A 80 -2.23 -0.56 2.57
CA ILE A 80 -3.66 -0.37 2.30
C ILE A 80 -4.02 -1.29 1.14
N ILE A 81 -4.78 -2.33 1.44
CA ILE A 81 -5.36 -3.22 0.44
C ILE A 81 -6.84 -3.37 0.81
N GLU A 82 -7.72 -3.03 -0.13
CA GLU A 82 -9.16 -2.91 0.11
C GLU A 82 -9.50 -1.82 1.14
N THR A 83 -10.66 -1.89 1.79
CA THR A 83 -11.09 -0.87 2.76
C THR A 83 -10.48 -1.15 4.13
N PRO A 84 -9.73 -0.20 4.74
CA PRO A 84 -9.21 -0.39 6.08
C PRO A 84 -10.31 -0.62 7.11
N GLY A 85 -10.14 -1.64 7.94
CA GLY A 85 -11.07 -2.00 9.01
C GLY A 85 -10.84 -1.17 10.27
N PHE A 86 -11.55 -0.03 10.40
CA PHE A 86 -11.51 0.79 11.61
C PHE A 86 -12.65 0.48 12.57
N ILE A 87 -12.42 0.68 13.86
CA ILE A 87 -13.47 0.65 14.88
C ILE A 87 -14.34 1.88 14.68
N GLY A 88 -15.53 1.68 14.12
CA GLY A 88 -16.40 2.76 13.67
C GLY A 88 -16.87 3.73 14.76
N SER A 89 -16.92 3.32 16.04
CA SER A 89 -17.30 4.14 17.19
C SER A 89 -16.17 5.07 17.69
N LEU A 90 -14.92 4.77 17.35
CA LEU A 90 -13.76 5.55 17.76
C LEU A 90 -13.45 6.66 16.76
N SER A 91 -12.72 7.70 17.21
CA SER A 91 -12.16 8.73 16.34
C SER A 91 -10.96 8.19 15.54
N GLY A 92 -10.46 8.97 14.56
CA GLY A 92 -9.25 8.61 13.82
C GLY A 92 -8.05 8.45 14.74
N TYR A 93 -7.82 9.43 15.62
CA TYR A 93 -6.75 9.37 16.62
C TYR A 93 -6.85 8.13 17.51
N GLN A 94 -8.03 7.82 18.05
CA GLN A 94 -8.23 6.64 18.90
C GLN A 94 -7.98 5.32 18.16
N ASN A 95 -8.37 5.22 16.89
CA ASN A 95 -8.05 4.04 16.07
C ASN A 95 -6.54 3.86 15.93
N LEU A 96 -5.80 4.91 15.54
CA LEU A 96 -4.35 4.82 15.40
C LEU A 96 -3.64 4.57 16.72
N SER A 97 -4.11 5.19 17.83
CA SER A 97 -3.58 4.98 19.18
C SER A 97 -3.76 3.52 19.63
N TYR A 98 -4.93 2.92 19.35
CA TYR A 98 -5.17 1.51 19.63
C TYR A 98 -4.19 0.61 18.87
N LEU A 99 -4.01 0.83 17.56
CA LEU A 99 -3.07 0.05 16.76
C LEU A 99 -1.61 0.24 17.19
N ALA A 100 -1.21 1.48 17.48
CA ALA A 100 0.12 1.79 17.98
C ALA A 100 0.45 1.07 19.30
N SER A 101 -0.55 0.91 20.18
CA SER A 101 -0.37 0.23 21.47
C SER A 101 -0.04 -1.27 21.33
N LEU A 102 -0.39 -1.91 20.18
CA LEU A 102 -0.13 -3.33 19.96
C LEU A 102 1.36 -3.63 19.78
N LYS A 103 2.11 -2.69 19.19
CA LYS A 103 3.57 -2.82 19.00
C LYS A 103 4.38 -1.99 19.99
N GLY A 104 3.83 -0.88 20.48
CA GLY A 104 4.47 0.00 21.45
C GLY A 104 5.70 0.75 20.92
N VAL A 105 5.81 0.95 19.58
CA VAL A 105 6.99 1.56 18.95
C VAL A 105 6.83 3.05 18.66
N ILE A 106 5.61 3.58 18.68
CA ILE A 106 5.29 4.99 18.43
C ILE A 106 4.36 5.55 19.52
N GLY A 107 4.45 6.87 19.74
CA GLY A 107 3.71 7.57 20.77
C GLY A 107 2.67 8.56 20.24
N LYS A 108 2.14 9.37 21.14
CA LYS A 108 1.13 10.39 20.87
C LYS A 108 1.57 11.36 19.76
N GLU A 109 2.78 11.88 19.86
CA GLU A 109 3.31 12.88 18.94
C GLU A 109 3.44 12.34 17.50
N ASP A 110 3.81 11.05 17.36
CA ASP A 110 3.89 10.40 16.06
C ASP A 110 2.51 10.25 15.42
N ILE A 111 1.49 9.90 16.22
CA ILE A 111 0.10 9.76 15.74
C ILE A 111 -0.45 11.13 15.33
N GLU A 112 -0.22 12.18 16.12
CA GLU A 112 -0.66 13.53 15.79
C GLU A 112 -0.01 14.03 14.51
N ARG A 113 1.31 13.84 14.37
CA ARG A 113 2.06 14.20 13.17
C ARG A 113 1.53 13.49 11.92
N VAL A 114 1.30 12.17 11.97
CA VAL A 114 0.85 11.43 10.80
C VAL A 114 -0.56 11.79 10.37
N LEU A 115 -1.46 12.09 11.32
CA LEU A 115 -2.80 12.60 11.01
C LEU A 115 -2.72 13.95 10.29
N GLN A 116 -1.86 14.86 10.77
CA GLN A 116 -1.62 16.15 10.09
C GLN A 116 -1.05 15.95 8.69
N CYS A 117 -0.08 15.04 8.50
CA CYS A 117 0.51 14.73 7.19
C CYS A 117 -0.53 14.30 6.15
N VAL A 118 -1.59 13.61 6.55
CA VAL A 118 -2.68 13.21 5.65
C VAL A 118 -3.84 14.22 5.60
N GLY A 119 -3.71 15.39 6.27
CA GLY A 119 -4.72 16.44 6.30
C GLY A 119 -5.94 16.11 7.17
N LEU A 120 -5.76 15.31 8.22
CA LEU A 120 -6.77 15.06 9.25
C LEU A 120 -6.40 15.79 10.53
N ASP A 121 -7.41 16.43 11.18
CA ASP A 121 -7.21 17.08 12.46
C ASP A 121 -7.07 16.03 13.59
N PRO A 122 -5.92 15.98 14.29
CA PRO A 122 -5.71 15.06 15.41
C PRO A 122 -6.70 15.24 16.56
N ALA A 123 -7.20 16.46 16.76
CA ALA A 123 -8.15 16.80 17.80
C ALA A 123 -9.60 16.42 17.45
N MET A 124 -9.86 15.97 16.22
CA MET A 124 -11.19 15.62 15.77
C MET A 124 -11.78 14.44 16.54
N LYS A 125 -12.86 14.70 17.30
CA LYS A 125 -13.57 13.69 18.10
C LYS A 125 -14.63 12.92 17.32
N LYS A 126 -14.86 13.24 16.02
CA LYS A 126 -15.86 12.61 15.18
C LYS A 126 -15.55 11.12 15.01
N ALA A 127 -16.54 10.25 15.23
CA ALA A 127 -16.40 8.81 15.07
C ALA A 127 -16.18 8.42 13.59
N VAL A 128 -15.29 7.46 13.32
CA VAL A 128 -14.87 7.06 11.96
C VAL A 128 -16.03 6.57 11.10
N ARG A 129 -17.09 5.99 11.69
CA ARG A 129 -18.33 5.63 10.95
C ARG A 129 -19.01 6.83 10.27
N LYS A 130 -18.74 8.07 10.74
CA LYS A 130 -19.26 9.32 10.16
C LYS A 130 -18.26 9.99 9.19
N TYR A 131 -17.08 9.39 8.96
CA TYR A 131 -16.11 9.93 8.01
C TYR A 131 -16.61 9.75 6.57
N SER A 132 -16.27 10.70 5.70
CA SER A 132 -16.42 10.52 4.26
C SER A 132 -15.49 9.41 3.76
N LEU A 133 -15.70 8.94 2.53
CA LEU A 133 -14.80 7.96 1.90
C LEU A 133 -13.36 8.48 1.89
N GLY A 134 -13.16 9.73 1.43
CA GLY A 134 -11.83 10.36 1.40
C GLY A 134 -11.19 10.50 2.78
N MET A 135 -11.96 10.84 3.84
CA MET A 135 -11.42 10.86 5.20
C MET A 135 -10.98 9.48 5.68
N ARG A 136 -11.72 8.41 5.35
CA ARG A 136 -11.33 7.04 5.67
C ARG A 136 -10.09 6.62 4.91
N GLN A 137 -9.99 7.02 3.63
CA GLN A 137 -8.81 6.77 2.82
C GLN A 137 -7.57 7.45 3.41
N ARG A 138 -7.65 8.74 3.74
CA ARG A 138 -6.58 9.48 4.43
C ARG A 138 -6.17 8.82 5.75
N LEU A 139 -7.13 8.35 6.55
CA LEU A 139 -6.84 7.64 7.80
C LEU A 139 -6.13 6.29 7.54
N GLY A 140 -6.48 5.57 6.47
CA GLY A 140 -5.80 4.34 6.04
C GLY A 140 -4.34 4.61 5.67
N ILE A 141 -4.08 5.70 4.92
CA ILE A 141 -2.71 6.12 4.58
C ILE A 141 -1.94 6.46 5.86
N ALA A 142 -2.54 7.22 6.80
CA ALA A 142 -1.94 7.51 8.09
C ALA A 142 -1.55 6.24 8.85
N GLN A 143 -2.45 5.25 8.92
CA GLN A 143 -2.17 3.94 9.52
C GLN A 143 -0.97 3.24 8.86
N ALA A 144 -0.91 3.24 7.54
CA ALA A 144 0.16 2.55 6.81
C ALA A 144 1.54 3.17 7.04
N ILE A 145 1.62 4.50 7.21
CA ILE A 145 2.90 5.22 7.34
C ILE A 145 3.32 5.51 8.78
N MET A 146 2.42 5.36 9.79
CA MET A 146 2.66 5.83 11.14
C MET A 146 3.89 5.23 11.83
N GLU A 147 4.22 3.97 11.54
CA GLU A 147 5.39 3.26 12.09
C GLU A 147 6.64 3.36 11.18
N ARG A 148 6.60 4.21 10.15
CA ARG A 148 7.69 4.49 9.22
C ARG A 148 8.29 3.24 8.55
N PRO A 149 7.50 2.29 8.05
CA PRO A 149 8.03 1.10 7.40
C PRO A 149 8.84 1.48 6.15
N PRO A 150 9.85 0.67 5.76
CA PRO A 150 10.66 0.91 4.56
C PRO A 150 9.92 0.64 3.25
N LEU A 151 8.90 -0.23 3.29
CA LEU A 151 8.06 -0.60 2.15
C LEU A 151 6.60 -0.23 2.42
N LEU A 152 6.00 0.45 1.46
CA LEU A 152 4.59 0.85 1.46
C LEU A 152 3.88 0.20 0.28
N VAL A 153 2.71 -0.38 0.52
CA VAL A 153 1.92 -1.07 -0.50
C VAL A 153 0.50 -0.53 -0.47
N PHE A 154 0.10 0.11 -1.57
CA PHE A 154 -1.18 0.80 -1.68
C PHE A 154 -2.00 0.26 -2.86
N ASP A 155 -3.19 -0.22 -2.59
CA ASP A 155 -4.19 -0.60 -3.60
C ASP A 155 -5.25 0.49 -3.69
N GLU A 156 -5.31 1.17 -4.85
CA GLU A 156 -6.25 2.25 -5.15
C GLU A 156 -6.25 3.40 -4.10
N PRO A 157 -5.08 3.97 -3.71
CA PRO A 157 -5.02 4.92 -2.59
C PRO A 157 -5.69 6.27 -2.87
N MET A 158 -5.95 6.61 -4.14
CA MET A 158 -6.60 7.87 -4.52
C MET A 158 -8.13 7.78 -4.55
N ASN A 159 -8.70 6.57 -4.38
CA ASN A 159 -10.15 6.38 -4.45
C ASN A 159 -10.90 7.20 -3.39
N GLY A 160 -11.92 7.94 -3.86
CA GLY A 160 -12.79 8.76 -3.00
C GLY A 160 -12.19 10.08 -2.54
N LEU A 161 -11.02 10.46 -3.05
CA LEU A 161 -10.44 11.77 -2.88
C LEU A 161 -10.96 12.73 -3.97
N ASP A 162 -11.11 13.99 -3.60
CA ASP A 162 -11.29 15.08 -4.56
C ASP A 162 -9.94 15.49 -5.19
N ASN A 163 -9.95 16.36 -6.19
CA ASN A 163 -8.73 16.75 -6.90
C ASN A 163 -7.64 17.28 -5.96
N ARG A 164 -8.02 18.12 -4.99
CA ARG A 164 -7.08 18.62 -3.98
C ARG A 164 -6.52 17.50 -3.10
N GLY A 165 -7.37 16.55 -2.72
CA GLY A 165 -6.96 15.37 -1.95
C GLY A 165 -5.98 14.49 -2.71
N VAL A 166 -6.15 14.34 -4.03
CA VAL A 166 -5.20 13.61 -4.89
C VAL A 166 -3.84 14.33 -4.90
N GLU A 167 -3.82 15.66 -5.09
CA GLU A 167 -2.58 16.44 -5.09
C GLU A 167 -1.86 16.38 -3.74
N ASP A 168 -2.60 16.51 -2.61
CA ASP A 168 -2.03 16.35 -1.27
C ASP A 168 -1.35 14.98 -1.10
N MET A 169 -1.98 13.91 -1.58
CA MET A 169 -1.43 12.55 -1.46
C MET A 169 -0.24 12.32 -2.40
N ARG A 170 -0.25 12.90 -3.60
CA ARG A 170 0.91 12.88 -4.50
C ARG A 170 2.13 13.54 -3.83
N ALA A 171 1.94 14.73 -3.24
CA ALA A 171 3.00 15.43 -2.50
C ALA A 171 3.52 14.60 -1.33
N LEU A 172 2.63 13.94 -0.57
CA LEU A 172 3.00 13.04 0.51
C LEU A 172 3.84 11.85 0.01
N PHE A 173 3.44 11.21 -1.10
CA PHE A 173 4.16 10.06 -1.63
C PHE A 173 5.55 10.45 -2.17
N HIS A 174 5.68 11.63 -2.79
CA HIS A 174 6.98 12.16 -3.16
C HIS A 174 7.88 12.39 -1.93
N SER A 175 7.34 13.01 -0.86
CA SER A 175 8.10 13.20 0.39
C SER A 175 8.56 11.86 1.00
N LEU A 176 7.69 10.86 1.04
CA LEU A 176 8.04 9.53 1.54
C LEU A 176 9.12 8.86 0.68
N ARG A 177 9.09 9.02 -0.65
CA ARG A 177 10.16 8.56 -1.54
C ARG A 177 11.48 9.28 -1.23
N GLU A 178 11.47 10.59 -1.02
CA GLU A 178 12.66 11.37 -0.65
C GLU A 178 13.24 10.92 0.70
N GLU A 179 12.39 10.43 1.62
CA GLU A 179 12.83 9.76 2.85
C GLU A 179 13.39 8.33 2.61
N GLY A 180 13.50 7.89 1.36
CA GLY A 180 14.03 6.57 0.99
C GLY A 180 13.01 5.43 1.09
N LYS A 181 11.71 5.71 1.23
CA LYS A 181 10.67 4.69 1.24
C LYS A 181 10.46 4.13 -0.17
N THR A 182 10.23 2.84 -0.25
CA THR A 182 9.77 2.19 -1.48
C THR A 182 8.24 2.11 -1.46
N ILE A 183 7.60 2.51 -2.54
CA ILE A 183 6.13 2.53 -2.64
C ILE A 183 5.70 1.67 -3.82
N LEU A 184 4.87 0.67 -3.58
CA LEU A 184 4.13 -0.05 -4.62
C LEU A 184 2.69 0.46 -4.63
N LEU A 185 2.26 0.99 -5.77
CA LEU A 185 0.95 1.62 -5.91
C LEU A 185 0.20 0.96 -7.05
N ALA A 186 -0.95 0.33 -6.76
CA ALA A 186 -1.84 -0.19 -7.80
C ALA A 186 -2.99 0.79 -8.06
N SER A 187 -3.28 1.04 -9.34
CA SER A 187 -4.47 1.79 -9.76
C SER A 187 -5.04 1.26 -11.07
N HIS A 188 -6.35 1.40 -11.24
CA HIS A 188 -7.04 1.18 -12.51
C HIS A 188 -7.11 2.45 -13.36
N ASN A 189 -6.78 3.62 -12.78
CA ASN A 189 -6.75 4.91 -13.46
C ASN A 189 -5.28 5.31 -13.73
N PRO A 190 -4.82 5.31 -14.99
CA PRO A 190 -3.45 5.71 -15.31
C PRO A 190 -3.11 7.13 -14.85
N LEU A 191 -4.08 8.03 -14.78
CA LEU A 191 -3.86 9.42 -14.34
C LEU A 191 -3.41 9.52 -12.88
N ASP A 192 -3.75 8.54 -12.03
CA ASP A 192 -3.30 8.51 -10.63
C ASP A 192 -1.79 8.25 -10.51
N ILE A 193 -1.23 7.63 -11.53
CA ILE A 193 0.15 7.14 -11.60
C ILE A 193 1.04 8.08 -12.41
N ASP A 194 0.43 8.77 -13.40
CA ASP A 194 1.14 9.68 -14.27
C ASP A 194 1.80 10.82 -13.48
N GLY A 195 3.08 11.07 -13.76
CA GLY A 195 3.90 12.05 -13.05
C GLY A 195 4.24 11.73 -11.60
N LEU A 196 3.73 10.61 -11.03
CA LEU A 196 4.01 10.17 -9.66
C LEU A 196 5.04 9.04 -9.60
N CYS A 197 4.96 8.06 -10.51
CA CYS A 197 5.73 6.83 -10.42
C CYS A 197 7.04 6.91 -11.20
N ASP A 198 8.13 6.41 -10.58
CA ASP A 198 9.44 6.28 -11.24
C ASP A 198 9.45 5.13 -12.26
N THR A 199 8.63 4.12 -12.07
CA THR A 199 8.43 3.01 -13.01
C THR A 199 6.98 2.57 -13.03
N VAL A 200 6.51 2.10 -14.18
CA VAL A 200 5.14 1.61 -14.34
C VAL A 200 5.17 0.21 -14.93
N CYS A 201 4.32 -0.67 -14.40
CA CYS A 201 4.02 -1.98 -14.96
C CYS A 201 2.53 -2.09 -15.24
N GLU A 202 2.17 -2.78 -16.31
CA GLU A 202 0.78 -3.10 -16.64
C GLU A 202 0.48 -4.55 -16.27
N MET A 203 -0.61 -4.75 -15.52
CA MET A 203 -1.17 -6.05 -15.18
C MET A 203 -2.37 -6.33 -16.08
N ASP A 204 -2.27 -7.36 -16.93
CA ASP A 204 -3.37 -7.82 -17.75
C ASP A 204 -3.52 -9.35 -17.65
N ALA A 205 -4.74 -9.80 -17.34
CA ALA A 205 -5.10 -11.22 -17.23
C ALA A 205 -4.08 -12.08 -16.43
N GLY A 206 -3.52 -11.51 -15.35
CA GLY A 206 -2.55 -12.19 -14.48
C GLY A 206 -1.10 -12.15 -14.97
N VAL A 207 -0.82 -11.43 -16.05
CA VAL A 207 0.54 -11.23 -16.60
C VAL A 207 0.96 -9.79 -16.31
N LEU A 208 2.17 -9.59 -15.78
CA LEU A 208 2.74 -8.28 -15.52
C LEU A 208 3.80 -7.94 -16.58
N ARG A 209 3.73 -6.75 -17.14
CA ARG A 209 4.70 -6.24 -18.12
C ARG A 209 5.15 -4.85 -17.73
N ARG A 210 6.41 -4.53 -17.91
CA ARG A 210 6.93 -3.16 -17.76
C ARG A 210 6.51 -2.32 -18.97
N VAL A 211 6.03 -1.10 -18.76
CA VAL A 211 5.65 -0.14 -19.78
C VAL A 211 6.52 1.10 -19.71
#